data_3ec6e8fabb5da6d4c7492916732fc0c1
#
_entry.id   3ec6e8fabb5da6d4c7492916732fc0c1
#
_cell.length_a   1.000
_cell.length_b   1.000
_cell.length_c   1.000
_cell.angle_alpha   90.00
_cell.angle_beta   90.00
_cell.angle_gamma   90.00
#
_symmetry.space_group_name_H-M   'P 1'
#
loop_
_entity.id
_entity.type
_entity.pdbx_description
1 polymer ?
#
loop_
_entity_poly.entity_id
_entity_poly.type
_entity_poly.pdbx_seq_one_letter_code
_entity_poly.pdbx_strand_id
1 'polypeptide(L)'
;MEIPFDRSHLRSALERMDIADIAQATIRQSGDIARILERETGAEFLHLEMGVPGLPPERVGVEAECAALQTGVASQYPSMQGIPELKKQASRFL
;
A
#
# COMPACT_ATOMS: atom_id res chain seq x y z
N MET A 1 -14.53 26.39 -1.53
CA MET A 1 -13.15 25.84 -1.50
C MET A 1 -12.65 25.84 -2.93
N GLU A 2 -11.56 26.55 -3.19
CA GLU A 2 -10.96 26.62 -4.53
C GLU A 2 -10.09 25.38 -4.75
N ILE A 3 -10.28 24.73 -5.90
CA ILE A 3 -9.48 23.56 -6.27
C ILE A 3 -8.14 24.08 -6.80
N PRO A 4 -6.97 23.59 -6.33
CA PRO A 4 -5.67 24.16 -6.67
C PRO A 4 -5.18 23.82 -8.09
N PHE A 5 -6.01 23.23 -8.94
CA PHE A 5 -5.70 22.84 -10.32
C PHE A 5 -6.95 22.91 -11.21
N ASP A 6 -6.75 22.97 -12.53
CA ASP A 6 -7.84 22.95 -13.49
C ASP A 6 -8.50 21.54 -13.54
N ARG A 7 -9.82 21.51 -13.57
CA ARG A 7 -10.62 20.26 -13.63
C ARG A 7 -10.33 19.41 -14.86
N SER A 8 -9.77 19.98 -15.91
CA SER A 8 -9.35 19.25 -17.10
C SER A 8 -8.27 18.20 -16.80
N HIS A 9 -7.35 18.48 -15.86
CA HIS A 9 -6.34 17.52 -15.42
C HIS A 9 -6.97 16.30 -14.75
N LEU A 10 -7.96 16.51 -13.87
CA LEU A 10 -8.72 15.39 -13.26
C LEU A 10 -9.43 14.55 -14.32
N ARG A 11 -10.10 15.21 -15.27
CA ARG A 11 -10.79 14.49 -16.36
C ARG A 11 -9.83 13.65 -17.18
N SER A 12 -8.70 14.22 -17.56
CA SER A 12 -7.65 13.50 -18.31
C SER A 12 -7.09 12.31 -17.51
N ALA A 13 -6.89 12.46 -16.20
CA ALA A 13 -6.43 11.37 -15.34
C ALA A 13 -7.45 10.23 -15.27
N LEU A 14 -8.74 10.56 -15.11
CA LEU A 14 -9.83 9.58 -15.10
C LEU A 14 -9.95 8.82 -16.43
N GLU A 15 -9.89 9.54 -17.56
CA GLU A 15 -9.92 8.94 -18.90
C GLU A 15 -8.78 7.94 -19.12
N ARG A 16 -7.56 8.30 -18.74
CA ARG A 16 -6.38 7.41 -18.85
C ARG A 16 -6.48 6.16 -17.99
N MET A 17 -7.22 6.22 -16.90
CA MET A 17 -7.42 5.10 -15.98
C MET A 17 -8.73 4.32 -16.25
N ASP A 18 -9.47 4.70 -17.30
CA ASP A 18 -10.78 4.13 -17.64
C ASP A 18 -11.77 4.17 -16.46
N ILE A 19 -11.81 5.31 -15.77
CA ILE A 19 -12.68 5.55 -14.62
C ILE A 19 -13.72 6.60 -15.01
N ALA A 20 -15.00 6.23 -15.02
CA ALA A 20 -16.08 7.10 -15.42
C ALA A 20 -16.35 8.26 -14.43
N ASP A 21 -16.19 8.00 -13.13
CA ASP A 21 -16.41 8.96 -12.05
C ASP A 21 -15.45 8.69 -10.90
N ILE A 22 -14.85 9.75 -10.34
CA ILE A 22 -13.98 9.66 -9.17
C ILE A 22 -14.66 8.99 -7.97
N ALA A 23 -15.98 9.15 -7.83
CA ALA A 23 -16.74 8.50 -6.75
C ALA A 23 -16.78 6.97 -6.87
N GLN A 24 -16.45 6.42 -8.03
CA GLN A 24 -16.36 4.97 -8.29
C GLN A 24 -14.94 4.44 -8.20
N ALA A 25 -13.95 5.32 -8.04
CA ALA A 25 -12.56 4.93 -7.92
C ALA A 25 -12.33 4.12 -6.63
N THR A 26 -11.56 3.06 -6.76
CA THR A 26 -11.05 2.33 -5.59
C THR A 26 -10.05 3.18 -4.81
N ILE A 27 -9.76 2.80 -3.57
CA ILE A 27 -8.77 3.47 -2.71
C ILE A 27 -7.42 3.62 -3.45
N ARG A 28 -6.96 2.57 -4.13
CA ARG A 28 -5.69 2.62 -4.90
C ARG A 28 -5.77 3.56 -6.08
N GLN A 29 -6.86 3.50 -6.85
CA GLN A 29 -7.08 4.40 -7.98
C GLN A 29 -7.16 5.85 -7.53
N SER A 30 -7.78 6.15 -6.40
CA SER A 30 -7.81 7.50 -5.84
C SER A 30 -6.40 8.02 -5.53
N GLY A 31 -5.54 7.19 -4.92
CA GLY A 31 -4.13 7.54 -4.68
C GLY A 31 -3.32 7.72 -5.98
N ASP A 32 -3.56 6.89 -6.99
CA ASP A 32 -2.88 7.02 -8.28
C ASP A 32 -3.31 8.28 -9.03
N ILE A 33 -4.60 8.65 -8.99
CA ILE A 33 -5.11 9.91 -9.53
C ILE A 33 -4.46 11.10 -8.84
N ALA A 34 -4.39 11.10 -7.50
CA ALA A 34 -3.73 12.16 -6.75
C ALA A 34 -2.27 12.34 -7.19
N ARG A 35 -1.49 11.24 -7.29
CA ARG A 35 -0.10 11.29 -7.76
C ARG A 35 0.06 11.78 -9.21
N ILE A 36 -0.90 11.47 -10.09
CA ILE A 36 -0.93 12.00 -11.45
C ILE A 36 -1.11 13.53 -11.40
N LEU A 37 -2.07 14.00 -10.63
CA LEU A 37 -2.36 15.42 -10.48
C LEU A 37 -1.17 16.19 -9.87
N GLU A 38 -0.54 15.65 -8.84
CA GLU A 38 0.67 16.23 -8.22
C GLU A 38 1.78 16.43 -9.26
N ARG A 39 2.06 15.41 -10.06
CA ARG A 39 3.10 15.48 -11.09
C ARG A 39 2.80 16.46 -12.22
N GLU A 40 1.54 16.58 -12.61
CA GLU A 40 1.15 17.40 -13.77
C GLU A 40 0.89 18.86 -13.41
N THR A 41 0.47 19.12 -12.18
CA THR A 41 0.04 20.46 -11.76
C THR A 41 0.97 21.10 -10.72
N GLY A 42 1.80 20.30 -10.06
CA GLY A 42 2.58 20.74 -8.90
C GLY A 42 1.74 20.98 -7.64
N ALA A 43 0.45 20.61 -7.65
CA ALA A 43 -0.39 20.68 -6.45
C ALA A 43 0.08 19.62 -5.42
N GLU A 44 -0.01 19.94 -4.14
CA GLU A 44 0.29 19.03 -3.04
C GLU A 44 -1.01 18.48 -2.45
N PHE A 45 -1.08 17.16 -2.27
CA PHE A 45 -2.22 16.47 -1.65
C PHE A 45 -1.85 15.87 -0.30
N LEU A 46 -2.79 15.93 0.64
CA LEU A 46 -2.72 15.11 1.84
C LEU A 46 -3.31 13.73 1.54
N HIS A 47 -2.45 12.73 1.49
CA HIS A 47 -2.83 11.34 1.19
C HIS A 47 -3.50 10.69 2.40
N LEU A 48 -4.83 10.70 2.44
CA LEU A 48 -5.66 10.10 3.50
C LEU A 48 -6.46 8.88 3.01
N GLU A 49 -6.28 8.52 1.74
CA GLU A 49 -7.01 7.42 1.11
C GLU A 49 -6.64 6.05 1.66
N MET A 50 -5.45 5.91 2.21
CA MET A 50 -4.99 4.65 2.80
C MET A 50 -4.37 4.89 4.18
N GLY A 51 -4.85 4.13 5.17
CA GLY A 51 -4.23 4.10 6.49
C GLY A 51 -2.86 3.42 6.44
N VAL A 52 -1.83 4.16 6.81
CA VAL A 52 -0.46 3.64 6.96
C VAL A 52 -0.11 3.67 8.44
N PRO A 53 0.37 2.55 9.04
CA PRO A 53 0.69 2.50 10.47
C PRO A 53 1.70 3.56 10.92
N GLY A 54 2.63 3.95 10.05
CA GLY A 54 3.61 5.03 10.30
C GLY A 54 4.69 4.71 11.33
N LEU A 55 4.55 3.61 12.07
CA LEU A 55 5.57 3.14 13.00
C LEU A 55 6.47 2.11 12.31
N PRO A 56 7.78 2.13 12.57
CA PRO A 56 8.66 1.07 12.09
C PRO A 56 8.30 -0.25 12.78
N PRO A 57 8.56 -1.40 12.11
CA PRO A 57 8.38 -2.71 12.73
C PRO A 57 9.35 -2.88 13.91
N GLU A 58 8.95 -3.70 14.88
CA GLU A 58 9.78 -4.01 16.03
C GLU A 58 11.11 -4.62 15.60
N ARG A 59 12.21 -4.10 16.17
CA ARG A 59 13.57 -4.48 15.80
C ARG A 59 13.84 -5.98 15.94
N VAL A 60 13.32 -6.62 16.98
CA VAL A 60 13.46 -8.06 17.20
C VAL A 60 12.86 -8.88 16.06
N GLY A 61 11.74 -8.42 15.48
CA GLY A 61 11.10 -9.07 14.33
C GLY A 61 11.96 -8.94 13.07
N VAL A 62 12.45 -7.74 12.79
CA VAL A 62 13.34 -7.47 11.65
C VAL A 62 14.62 -8.29 11.72
N GLU A 63 15.28 -8.34 12.88
CA GLU A 63 16.52 -9.11 13.08
C GLU A 63 16.27 -10.62 12.89
N ALA A 64 15.16 -11.15 13.40
CA ALA A 64 14.78 -12.55 13.24
C ALA A 64 14.49 -12.90 11.77
N GLU A 65 13.81 -12.02 11.02
CA GLU A 65 13.55 -12.20 9.59
C GLU A 65 14.85 -12.21 8.79
N CYS A 66 15.74 -11.26 9.02
CA CYS A 66 17.06 -11.21 8.38
C CYS A 66 17.87 -12.49 8.66
N ALA A 67 17.90 -12.96 9.90
CA ALA A 67 18.58 -14.19 10.26
C ALA A 67 17.97 -15.41 9.55
N ALA A 68 16.65 -15.51 9.49
CA ALA A 68 15.96 -16.60 8.78
C ALA A 68 16.29 -16.62 7.29
N LEU A 69 16.32 -15.45 6.64
CA LEU A 69 16.68 -15.34 5.21
C LEU A 69 18.11 -15.84 4.95
N GLN A 70 19.06 -15.58 5.85
CA GLN A 70 20.45 -16.05 5.75
C GLN A 70 20.59 -17.57 5.83
N THR A 71 19.62 -18.28 6.44
CA THR A 71 19.61 -19.75 6.48
C THR A 71 19.14 -20.40 5.18
N GLY A 72 18.75 -19.61 4.18
CA GLY A 72 18.25 -20.12 2.90
C GLY A 72 16.79 -20.59 2.93
N VAL A 73 16.03 -20.29 3.99
CA VAL A 73 14.62 -20.69 4.14
C VAL A 73 13.76 -20.20 2.98
N ALA A 74 14.09 -19.06 2.37
CA ALA A 74 13.37 -18.49 1.25
C ALA A 74 13.58 -19.25 -0.08
N SER A 75 14.52 -20.19 -0.17
CA SER A 75 14.76 -21.01 -1.37
C SER A 75 13.86 -22.23 -1.48
N GLN A 76 12.99 -22.46 -0.49
CA GLN A 76 12.08 -23.61 -0.44
C GLN A 76 10.62 -23.16 -0.52
N TYR A 77 9.79 -23.95 -1.19
CA TYR A 77 8.35 -23.72 -1.15
C TYR A 77 7.80 -23.99 0.26
N PRO A 78 7.02 -23.08 0.82
CA PRO A 78 6.40 -23.34 2.12
C PRO A 78 5.31 -24.42 2.01
N SER A 79 5.01 -25.07 3.14
CA SER A 79 3.83 -25.95 3.21
C SER A 79 2.56 -25.14 2.95
N MET A 80 1.63 -25.69 2.16
CA MET A 80 0.32 -25.08 1.92
C MET A 80 -0.47 -24.85 3.22
N GLN A 81 -0.19 -25.62 4.25
CA GLN A 81 -0.82 -25.48 5.57
C GLN A 81 -0.11 -24.46 6.46
N GLY A 82 1.00 -23.88 6.01
CA GLY A 82 1.81 -22.94 6.78
C GLY A 82 2.79 -23.61 7.75
N ILE A 83 3.48 -22.79 8.53
CA ILE A 83 4.55 -23.23 9.45
C ILE A 83 3.93 -23.57 10.81
N PRO A 84 4.14 -24.81 11.35
CA PRO A 84 3.56 -25.23 12.64
C PRO A 84 3.91 -24.31 13.80
N GLU A 85 5.15 -23.82 13.85
CA GLU A 85 5.63 -22.90 14.87
C GLU A 85 4.88 -21.58 14.86
N LEU A 86 4.59 -21.02 13.68
CA LEU A 86 3.79 -19.80 13.53
C LEU A 86 2.37 -20.01 14.05
N LYS A 87 1.74 -21.14 13.67
CA LYS A 87 0.40 -21.49 14.15
C LYS A 87 0.34 -21.61 15.66
N LYS A 88 1.35 -22.24 16.26
CA LYS A 88 1.46 -22.38 17.72
C LYS A 88 1.58 -21.02 18.40
N GLN A 89 2.34 -20.08 17.84
CA GLN A 89 2.45 -18.75 18.42
C GLN A 89 1.17 -17.94 18.23
N ALA A 90 0.53 -18.00 17.05
CA ALA A 90 -0.75 -17.38 16.81
C ALA A 90 -1.83 -17.87 17.79
N SER A 91 -1.90 -19.20 18.04
CA SER A 91 -2.83 -19.80 18.99
C SER A 91 -2.57 -19.41 20.47
N ARG A 92 -1.36 -18.93 20.78
CA ARG A 92 -1.05 -18.43 22.14
C ARG A 92 -1.43 -16.96 22.32
N PHE A 93 -1.46 -16.24 21.21
CA PHE A 93 -1.78 -14.81 21.20
C PHE A 93 -3.30 -14.57 21.24
N LEU A 94 -4.08 -15.46 20.64
CA LEU A 94 -5.56 -15.43 20.61
C LEU A 94 -6.18 -16.06 21.85
#